data_38eb605c7d196a4528048dce5449a878
#
_entry.id   38eb605c7d196a4528048dce5449a878
#
_cell.length_a   1.000
_cell.length_b   1.000
_cell.length_c   1.000
_cell.angle_alpha   90.00
_cell.angle_beta   90.00
_cell.angle_gamma   90.00
#
_symmetry.space_group_name_H-M   'P 1'
#
loop_
_entity.id
_entity.type
_entity.pdbx_description
1 polymer ?
#
loop_
_entity_poly.entity_id
_entity_poly.type
_entity_poly.pdbx_seq_one_letter_code
_entity_poly.pdbx_strand_id
1 'polypeptide(L)'
;GILNERAVGNIRLFALNKQNPVYEEIKNIIQKTEWVVKLLKDAVESVKGVRVAFIYGSFAKGDERQDSDIDVFLIGDNIDEDELVMNLNSLEKKLFREINYTRYSESEYKKEKKKNSFLSEVTKGKKVFIKGGDHDL
;
A
#
# COMPACT_ATOMS: atom_id res chain seq x y z
N GLY A 1 -8.87 -2.05 -4.23
CA GLY A 1 -7.53 -2.07 -4.79
C GLY A 1 -7.28 -0.88 -5.69
N ILE A 2 -6.06 -0.70 -6.06
CA ILE A 2 -5.63 0.39 -6.95
C ILE A 2 -6.30 0.26 -8.30
N LEU A 3 -6.26 -0.96 -8.84
CA LEU A 3 -6.85 -1.29 -10.12
C LEU A 3 -7.99 -2.25 -9.89
N ASN A 4 -9.14 -1.96 -10.45
CA ASN A 4 -10.21 -2.96 -10.48
C ASN A 4 -9.87 -4.00 -11.57
N GLU A 5 -10.56 -5.14 -11.58
CA GLU A 5 -10.29 -6.21 -12.54
C GLU A 5 -10.35 -5.76 -14.00
N ARG A 6 -11.29 -4.87 -14.30
CA ARG A 6 -11.48 -4.34 -15.64
C ARG A 6 -10.27 -3.53 -16.10
N ALA A 7 -9.75 -2.66 -15.22
CA ALA A 7 -8.57 -1.85 -15.53
C ALA A 7 -7.33 -2.73 -15.70
N VAL A 8 -7.15 -3.74 -14.85
CA VAL A 8 -6.05 -4.69 -14.95
C VAL A 8 -6.15 -5.48 -16.25
N GLY A 9 -7.35 -5.91 -16.63
CA GLY A 9 -7.57 -6.62 -17.88
C GLY A 9 -7.21 -5.77 -19.10
N ASN A 10 -7.59 -4.50 -19.11
CA ASN A 10 -7.25 -3.59 -20.20
C ASN A 10 -5.74 -3.37 -20.33
N ILE A 11 -5.04 -3.22 -19.21
CA ILE A 11 -3.59 -3.07 -19.21
C ILE A 11 -2.92 -4.34 -19.73
N ARG A 12 -3.40 -5.51 -19.33
CA ARG A 12 -2.86 -6.80 -19.81
C ARG A 12 -3.05 -6.97 -21.32
N LEU A 13 -4.23 -6.65 -21.83
CA LEU A 13 -4.51 -6.70 -23.26
C LEU A 13 -3.58 -5.77 -24.04
N PHE A 14 -3.37 -4.56 -23.53
CA PHE A 14 -2.47 -3.59 -24.14
C PHE A 14 -1.02 -4.10 -24.13
N ALA A 15 -0.58 -4.66 -23.01
CA ALA A 15 0.78 -5.18 -22.85
C ALA A 15 1.03 -6.42 -23.69
N LEU A 16 0.02 -7.24 -23.99
CA LEU A 16 0.16 -8.42 -24.85
C LEU A 16 0.51 -8.07 -26.30
N ASN A 17 0.23 -6.86 -26.72
CA ASN A 17 0.64 -6.40 -28.05
C ASN A 17 2.12 -6.02 -28.04
N LYS A 18 2.99 -6.98 -28.32
CA LYS A 18 4.45 -6.83 -28.30
C LYS A 18 4.98 -5.79 -29.30
N GLN A 19 4.18 -5.41 -30.26
CA GLN A 19 4.55 -4.37 -31.24
C GLN A 19 4.28 -2.98 -30.71
N ASN A 20 3.57 -2.86 -29.58
CA ASN A 20 3.31 -1.59 -28.95
C ASN A 20 4.61 -1.01 -28.37
N PRO A 21 4.99 0.23 -28.71
CA PRO A 21 6.25 0.80 -28.23
C PRO A 21 6.34 0.97 -26.72
N VAL A 22 5.21 0.97 -26.00
CA VAL A 22 5.20 1.11 -24.54
C VAL A 22 5.02 -0.22 -23.82
N TYR A 23 5.07 -1.37 -24.54
CA TYR A 23 4.87 -2.70 -23.98
C TYR A 23 5.78 -2.96 -22.77
N GLU A 24 7.08 -2.77 -22.93
CA GLU A 24 8.05 -3.02 -21.87
C GLU A 24 7.88 -2.06 -20.69
N GLU A 25 7.54 -0.81 -20.96
CA GLU A 25 7.30 0.19 -19.91
C GLU A 25 6.11 -0.19 -19.04
N ILE A 26 5.00 -0.59 -19.65
CA ILE A 26 3.80 -1.02 -18.92
C ILE A 26 4.09 -2.29 -18.11
N LYS A 27 4.76 -3.25 -18.72
CA LYS A 27 5.17 -4.49 -18.04
C LYS A 27 6.02 -4.20 -16.80
N ASN A 28 7.01 -3.32 -16.95
CA ASN A 28 7.89 -2.94 -15.84
C ASN A 28 7.13 -2.24 -14.71
N ILE A 29 6.20 -1.34 -15.03
CA ILE A 29 5.38 -0.64 -14.04
C ILE A 29 4.54 -1.63 -13.24
N ILE A 30 3.88 -2.57 -13.91
CA ILE A 30 3.05 -3.59 -13.25
C ILE A 30 3.91 -4.46 -12.32
N GLN A 31 5.06 -4.93 -12.82
CA GLN A 31 5.95 -5.77 -12.03
C GLN A 31 6.50 -5.06 -10.80
N LYS A 32 6.89 -3.79 -10.94
CA LYS A 32 7.39 -3.00 -9.81
C LYS A 32 6.32 -2.80 -8.74
N THR A 33 5.10 -2.49 -9.15
CA THR A 33 3.99 -2.29 -8.22
C THR A 33 3.68 -3.56 -7.44
N GLU A 34 3.57 -4.70 -8.13
CA GLU A 34 3.32 -5.99 -7.50
C GLU A 34 4.45 -6.38 -6.54
N TRP A 35 5.68 -6.11 -6.92
CA TRP A 35 6.85 -6.41 -6.11
C TRP A 35 6.86 -5.59 -4.82
N VAL A 36 6.61 -4.29 -4.91
CA VAL A 36 6.54 -3.40 -3.74
C VAL A 36 5.45 -3.87 -2.78
N VAL A 37 4.27 -4.18 -3.30
CA VAL A 37 3.15 -4.66 -2.48
C VAL A 37 3.52 -5.98 -1.78
N LYS A 38 4.15 -6.89 -2.49
CA LYS A 38 4.59 -8.17 -1.91
C LYS A 38 5.60 -7.98 -0.78
N LEU A 39 6.58 -7.12 -0.99
CA LEU A 39 7.59 -6.85 0.03
C LEU A 39 6.97 -6.22 1.27
N LEU A 40 6.02 -5.31 1.10
CA LEU A 40 5.32 -4.70 2.22
C LEU A 40 4.44 -5.71 2.96
N LYS A 41 3.76 -6.60 2.24
CA LYS A 41 3.00 -7.69 2.86
C LYS A 41 3.89 -8.55 3.75
N ASP A 42 5.03 -8.96 3.24
CA ASP A 42 5.97 -9.79 3.99
C ASP A 42 6.50 -9.05 5.22
N ALA A 43 6.83 -7.78 5.07
CA ALA A 43 7.36 -6.97 6.17
C ALA A 43 6.35 -6.77 7.29
N VAL A 44 5.08 -6.61 6.97
CA VAL A 44 4.02 -6.36 7.95
C VAL A 44 3.51 -7.67 8.55
N GLU A 45 3.50 -8.75 7.79
CA GLU A 45 2.96 -10.04 8.25
C GLU A 45 3.71 -10.59 9.46
N SER A 46 5.03 -10.37 9.53
CA SER A 46 5.83 -10.83 10.67
C SER A 46 5.64 -9.97 11.93
N VAL A 47 5.07 -8.77 11.79
CA VAL A 47 4.87 -7.84 12.90
C VAL A 47 3.62 -8.22 13.69
N LYS A 48 3.81 -8.50 14.99
CA LYS A 48 2.70 -8.83 15.87
C LYS A 48 1.82 -7.61 16.14
N GLY A 49 0.53 -7.84 16.26
CA GLY A 49 -0.44 -6.83 16.65
C GLY A 49 -1.12 -6.10 15.50
N VAL A 50 -0.64 -6.23 14.29
CA VAL A 50 -1.27 -5.58 13.13
C VAL A 50 -2.48 -6.39 12.68
N ARG A 51 -3.65 -5.77 12.66
CA ARG A 51 -4.88 -6.37 12.14
C ARG A 51 -5.15 -5.97 10.70
N VAL A 52 -5.01 -4.69 10.41
CA VAL A 52 -5.23 -4.14 9.07
C VAL A 52 -4.05 -3.26 8.69
N ALA A 53 -3.60 -3.38 7.46
CA ALA A 53 -2.59 -2.49 6.90
C ALA A 53 -2.86 -2.27 5.42
N PHE A 54 -2.67 -1.04 4.96
CA PHE A 54 -2.84 -0.72 3.56
C PHE A 54 -1.95 0.46 3.16
N ILE A 55 -1.67 0.53 1.87
CA ILE A 55 -0.97 1.67 1.27
C ILE A 55 -2.02 2.68 0.83
N TYR A 56 -1.78 3.95 1.09
CA TYR A 56 -2.65 5.03 0.65
C TYR A 56 -1.83 6.12 -0.04
N GLY A 57 -2.45 7.24 -0.36
CA GLY A 57 -1.76 8.37 -0.98
C GLY A 57 -1.43 8.14 -2.44
N SER A 58 -0.36 8.75 -2.92
CA SER A 58 -0.02 8.77 -4.35
C SER A 58 0.25 7.38 -4.94
N PHE A 59 0.88 6.49 -4.19
CA PHE A 59 1.13 5.13 -4.65
C PHE A 59 -0.20 4.40 -4.94
N ALA A 60 -1.16 4.48 -4.02
CA ALA A 60 -2.45 3.83 -4.16
C ALA A 60 -3.28 4.41 -5.31
N LYS A 61 -3.09 5.68 -5.60
CA LYS A 61 -3.79 6.34 -6.72
C LYS A 61 -3.18 6.05 -8.08
N GLY A 62 -2.03 5.40 -8.10
CA GLY A 62 -1.31 5.14 -9.34
C GLY A 62 -0.67 6.38 -9.95
N ASP A 63 -0.67 7.49 -9.23
CA ASP A 63 -0.19 8.79 -9.66
C ASP A 63 1.19 9.04 -9.06
N GLU A 64 2.04 8.02 -9.09
CA GLU A 64 3.33 8.10 -8.42
C GLU A 64 4.48 8.39 -9.38
N ARG A 65 5.48 9.06 -8.82
CA ARG A 65 6.81 9.14 -9.41
C ARG A 65 7.68 8.07 -8.76
N GLN A 66 8.75 7.64 -9.44
CA GLN A 66 9.64 6.59 -8.93
C GLN A 66 10.27 6.91 -7.58
N ASP A 67 10.38 8.18 -7.24
CA ASP A 67 10.98 8.68 -6.01
C ASP A 67 9.97 9.13 -4.96
N SER A 68 8.68 8.97 -5.20
CA SER A 68 7.67 9.38 -4.24
C SER A 68 7.63 8.46 -3.02
N ASP A 69 7.25 9.02 -1.87
CA ASP A 69 7.14 8.27 -0.63
C ASP A 69 5.99 7.25 -0.70
N ILE A 70 6.16 6.16 0.03
CA ILE A 70 5.12 5.17 0.18
C ILE A 70 4.48 5.39 1.54
N ASP A 71 3.17 5.64 1.57
CA ASP A 71 2.43 5.88 2.80
C ASP A 71 1.66 4.63 3.22
N VAL A 72 1.95 4.14 4.42
CA VAL A 72 1.35 2.92 4.98
C VAL A 72 0.51 3.27 6.18
N PHE A 73 -0.69 2.72 6.24
CA PHE A 73 -1.61 2.90 7.35
C PHE A 73 -1.84 1.55 8.05
N LEU A 74 -1.75 1.55 9.38
CA LEU A 74 -1.87 0.33 10.18
C LEU A 74 -2.88 0.52 11.31
N ILE A 75 -3.67 -0.51 11.54
CA ILE A 75 -4.58 -0.59 12.66
C ILE A 75 -4.30 -1.88 13.43
N GLY A 76 -4.15 -1.78 14.72
CA GLY A 76 -3.94 -2.95 15.55
C GLY A 76 -3.60 -2.58 16.98
N ASP A 77 -3.73 -3.55 17.87
CA ASP A 77 -3.41 -3.39 19.28
C ASP A 77 -2.07 -4.04 19.59
N ASN A 78 -1.29 -3.38 20.44
CA ASN A 78 0.02 -3.89 20.88
C ASN A 78 0.96 -4.22 19.71
N ILE A 79 0.99 -3.34 18.72
CA ILE A 79 1.87 -3.51 17.56
C ILE A 79 3.32 -3.47 18.04
N ASP A 80 4.09 -4.46 17.60
CA ASP A 80 5.54 -4.49 17.83
C ASP A 80 6.21 -3.46 16.92
N GLU A 81 6.30 -2.24 17.43
CA GLU A 81 6.77 -1.10 16.67
C GLU A 81 8.26 -1.19 16.34
N ASP A 82 9.06 -1.80 17.23
CA ASP A 82 10.49 -1.98 16.99
C ASP A 82 10.72 -2.88 15.76
N GLU A 83 9.98 -3.98 15.67
CA GLU A 83 10.05 -4.87 14.52
C GLU A 83 9.52 -4.19 13.26
N LEU A 84 8.43 -3.45 13.38
CA LEU A 84 7.85 -2.70 12.27
C LEU A 84 8.86 -1.72 11.69
N VAL A 85 9.47 -0.90 12.53
CA VAL A 85 10.44 0.11 12.10
C VAL A 85 11.66 -0.56 11.46
N MET A 86 12.15 -1.63 12.05
CA MET A 86 13.29 -2.38 11.51
C MET A 86 12.98 -2.91 10.10
N ASN A 87 11.81 -3.51 9.94
CA ASN A 87 11.41 -4.07 8.65
C ASN A 87 11.20 -3.00 7.59
N LEU A 88 10.56 -1.88 7.96
CA LEU A 88 10.34 -0.78 7.02
C LEU A 88 11.64 -0.09 6.64
N ASN A 89 12.57 0.08 7.58
CA ASN A 89 13.88 0.66 7.28
C ASN A 89 14.67 -0.23 6.30
N SER A 90 14.60 -1.54 6.47
CA SER A 90 15.22 -2.48 5.53
C SER A 90 14.64 -2.34 4.12
N LEU A 91 13.32 -2.18 4.02
CA LEU A 91 12.66 -1.97 2.73
C LEU A 91 13.01 -0.64 2.09
N GLU A 92 13.11 0.42 2.88
CA GLU A 92 13.50 1.73 2.36
C GLU A 92 14.85 1.66 1.63
N LYS A 93 15.81 0.96 2.24
CA LYS A 93 17.14 0.75 1.63
C LYS A 93 17.06 -0.06 0.34
N LYS A 94 16.20 -1.07 0.32
CA LYS A 94 16.04 -1.96 -0.83
C LYS A 94 15.32 -1.29 -1.99
N LEU A 95 14.33 -0.46 -1.69
CA LEU A 95 13.49 0.21 -2.67
C LEU A 95 14.03 1.59 -3.09
N PHE A 96 14.97 2.16 -2.35
CA PHE A 96 15.45 3.53 -2.52
C PHE A 96 14.30 4.55 -2.44
N ARG A 97 13.34 4.31 -1.53
CA ARG A 97 12.16 5.15 -1.32
C ARG A 97 11.87 5.25 0.15
N GLU A 98 11.40 6.41 0.59
CA GLU A 98 10.92 6.57 1.96
C GLU A 98 9.59 5.85 2.16
N ILE A 99 9.45 5.22 3.31
CA ILE A 99 8.21 4.59 3.72
C ILE A 99 7.76 5.28 5.00
N ASN A 100 6.66 6.02 4.90
CA ASN A 100 6.04 6.67 6.05
C ASN A 100 4.91 5.77 6.56
N TYR A 101 4.72 5.71 7.87
CA TYR A 101 3.62 4.93 8.42
C TYR A 101 2.86 5.74 9.45
N THR A 102 1.56 5.45 9.54
CA THR A 102 0.66 5.99 10.54
C THR A 102 -0.04 4.79 11.18
N ARG A 103 -0.04 4.72 12.51
CA ARG A 103 -0.70 3.61 13.20
C ARG A 103 -1.75 4.12 14.17
N TYR A 104 -2.82 3.34 14.30
CA TYR A 104 -3.88 3.56 15.27
C TYR A 104 -4.18 2.25 15.98
N SER A 105 -4.48 2.32 17.29
CA SER A 105 -5.07 1.19 17.98
C SER A 105 -6.51 1.02 17.52
N GLU A 106 -7.11 -0.13 17.83
CA GLU A 106 -8.51 -0.39 17.47
C GLU A 106 -9.44 0.67 18.06
N SER A 107 -9.23 1.00 19.34
CA SER A 107 -10.06 1.98 20.04
C SER A 107 -9.84 3.39 19.50
N GLU A 108 -8.61 3.78 19.23
CA GLU A 108 -8.29 5.09 18.65
C GLU A 108 -8.95 5.24 17.27
N TYR A 109 -8.84 4.22 16.45
CA TYR A 109 -9.44 4.23 15.12
C TYR A 109 -10.95 4.40 15.16
N LYS A 110 -11.64 3.63 16.00
CA LYS A 110 -13.09 3.72 16.16
C LYS A 110 -13.54 5.09 16.67
N LYS A 111 -12.77 5.64 17.62
CA LYS A 111 -13.07 6.94 18.22
C LYS A 111 -12.86 8.08 17.22
N GLU A 112 -11.77 8.04 16.50
CA GLU A 112 -11.35 9.13 15.61
C GLU A 112 -11.98 9.05 14.21
N LYS A 113 -12.43 7.88 13.79
CA LYS A 113 -12.95 7.61 12.45
C LYS A 113 -13.98 8.62 11.96
N LYS A 114 -14.89 9.05 12.84
CA LYS A 114 -15.98 9.97 12.49
C LYS A 114 -15.61 11.44 12.64
N LYS A 115 -14.56 11.73 13.40
CA LYS A 115 -14.21 13.11 13.79
C LYS A 115 -13.01 13.67 13.02
N ASN A 116 -12.13 12.78 12.58
CA ASN A 116 -10.86 13.17 11.96
C ASN A 116 -11.02 13.21 10.45
N SER A 117 -10.81 14.38 9.86
CA SER A 117 -10.91 14.56 8.41
C SER A 117 -9.87 13.74 7.64
N PHE A 118 -8.66 13.58 8.20
CA PHE A 118 -7.62 12.74 7.62
C PHE A 118 -8.06 11.29 7.53
N LEU A 119 -8.60 10.72 8.62
CA LEU A 119 -9.10 9.35 8.62
C LEU A 119 -10.26 9.15 7.66
N SER A 120 -11.17 10.11 7.60
CA SER A 120 -12.28 10.07 6.65
C SER A 120 -11.78 10.02 5.22
N GLU A 121 -10.82 10.87 4.89
CA GLU A 121 -10.23 10.92 3.56
C GLU A 121 -9.49 9.62 3.21
N VAL A 122 -8.68 9.11 4.13
CA VAL A 122 -7.91 7.88 3.94
C VAL A 122 -8.83 6.67 3.76
N THR A 123 -9.87 6.54 4.59
CA THR A 123 -10.77 5.39 4.52
C THR A 123 -11.67 5.39 3.29
N LYS A 124 -11.99 6.56 2.75
CA LYS A 124 -12.79 6.69 1.53
C LYS A 124 -11.96 6.68 0.25
N GLY A 125 -10.68 6.97 0.36
CA GLY A 125 -9.78 7.04 -0.79
C GLY A 125 -9.36 5.67 -1.32
N LYS A 126 -8.59 5.70 -2.40
CA LYS A 126 -8.01 4.49 -2.97
C LYS A 126 -6.96 3.91 -2.04
N LYS A 127 -6.98 2.59 -1.89
CA LYS A 127 -6.09 1.85 -1.00
C LYS A 127 -5.59 0.58 -1.67
N VAL A 128 -4.41 0.15 -1.28
CA VAL A 128 -3.89 -1.18 -1.61
C VAL A 128 -3.69 -1.92 -0.30
N PHE A 129 -4.53 -2.90 -0.03
CA PHE A 129 -4.42 -3.67 1.22
C PHE A 129 -3.21 -4.58 1.20
N ILE A 130 -2.44 -4.54 2.27
CA ILE A 130 -1.33 -5.46 2.53
C ILE A 130 -1.66 -6.43 3.65
N LYS A 131 -2.69 -6.14 4.44
CA LYS A 131 -3.25 -7.05 5.43
C LYS A 131 -4.70 -6.64 5.70
N GLY A 132 -5.62 -7.62 5.75
CA GLY A 132 -7.04 -7.34 5.92
C GLY A 132 -7.70 -6.79 4.66
N GLY A 133 -8.85 -6.20 4.79
CA GLY A 133 -9.62 -5.65 3.68
C GLY A 133 -10.61 -4.57 4.11
N ASP A 134 -11.37 -4.05 3.14
CA ASP A 134 -12.35 -2.97 3.39
C ASP A 134 -13.35 -3.31 4.48
N HIS A 135 -13.76 -4.56 4.58
CA HIS A 135 -14.71 -5.02 5.59
C HIS A 135 -14.15 -4.95 7.02
N ASP A 136 -12.85 -4.80 7.16
CA ASP A 136 -12.19 -4.67 8.46
C ASP A 136 -12.12 -3.21 8.95
N LEU A 137 -12.49 -2.27 8.12
CA LEU A 137 -12.53 -0.86 8.46
C LEU A 137 -13.90 -0.46 8.97
#